data_5ad0248f2265fec66402e0aaed2bba60
#
_entry.id   5ad0248f2265fec66402e0aaed2bba60
#
_cell.length_a   1.000
_cell.length_b   1.000
_cell.length_c   1.000
_cell.angle_alpha   90.00
_cell.angle_beta   90.00
_cell.angle_gamma   90.00
#
_symmetry.space_group_name_H-M   'P 1'
#
loop_
_entity.id
_entity.type
_entity.pdbx_description
1 polymer ?
#
loop_
_entity_poly.entity_id
_entity_poly.type
_entity_poly.pdbx_seq_one_letter_code
_entity_poly.pdbx_strand_id
1 'polypeptide(L)'
;MTLIMRRAATRTGRHTWLHILVVGLALWAACIAVVVTTRNINLIPTLILLGSFVVPVSYVAWAFGHWADEHVTTGLIVRAFVIGGLLGVLGSSVLETYLLHPSYLMFFGVGLIEEGVKGAALLFVARHLPRLHARDGVVLGAAVGAGFAAFETMGYAFTSMITLHGLSVRALVETELLRGVLAPFGHGLWTAILGGVLFGASREGVFRYTKAVLGTYLWVSILHGFWDSAQQVAVVITYLLTGTAWQLHLLTYGYLPRPTPTQVHLFTLMSNVILIVVALLGVLSLWVIWRRHPDMRAAGESPLRPVPAQAPAGRHAQRGVPDQ
;
A
#
# COMPACT_ATOMS: atom_id res chain seq x y z
N MET A 1 -15.29 -15.08 31.40
CA MET A 1 -16.04 -14.76 30.18
C MET A 1 -15.25 -13.87 29.20
N THR A 2 -14.52 -12.85 29.64
CA THR A 2 -13.76 -11.90 28.81
C THR A 2 -12.58 -12.53 28.03
N LEU A 3 -11.87 -13.52 28.58
CA LEU A 3 -10.73 -14.20 27.93
C LEU A 3 -11.14 -15.15 26.79
N ILE A 4 -12.32 -15.76 26.89
CA ILE A 4 -12.87 -16.68 25.87
C ILE A 4 -13.34 -15.88 24.66
N MET A 5 -13.94 -14.69 24.87
CA MET A 5 -14.33 -13.79 23.76
C MET A 5 -13.13 -13.22 23.00
N ARG A 6 -12.00 -12.90 23.68
CA ARG A 6 -10.77 -12.44 23.02
C ARG A 6 -10.15 -13.53 22.12
N ARG A 7 -10.18 -14.82 22.53
CA ARG A 7 -9.67 -15.94 21.70
C ARG A 7 -10.55 -16.23 20.47
N ALA A 8 -11.86 -16.03 20.56
CA ALA A 8 -12.75 -16.18 19.42
C ALA A 8 -12.54 -15.09 18.35
N ALA A 9 -12.31 -13.83 18.76
CA ALA A 9 -12.05 -12.72 17.84
C ALA A 9 -10.74 -12.90 17.04
N THR A 10 -9.68 -13.47 17.63
CA THR A 10 -8.41 -13.71 16.92
C THR A 10 -8.49 -14.88 15.93
N ARG A 11 -9.38 -15.82 16.10
CA ARG A 11 -9.53 -16.97 15.19
C ARG A 11 -10.41 -16.64 13.97
N THR A 12 -11.36 -15.73 14.10
CA THR A 12 -12.25 -15.29 13.01
C THR A 12 -11.52 -14.33 12.04
N GLY A 13 -10.46 -13.63 12.49
CA GLY A 13 -9.75 -12.63 11.71
C GLY A 13 -8.83 -13.15 10.60
N ARG A 14 -8.41 -14.42 10.63
CA ARG A 14 -7.35 -14.93 9.74
C ARG A 14 -7.79 -15.05 8.26
N HIS A 15 -9.07 -15.22 8.00
CA HIS A 15 -9.64 -15.32 6.64
C HIS A 15 -10.53 -14.12 6.26
N THR A 16 -10.63 -13.11 7.13
CA THR A 16 -11.47 -11.92 6.88
C THR A 16 -11.08 -11.22 5.58
N TRP A 17 -9.78 -11.11 5.29
CA TRP A 17 -9.29 -10.53 4.06
C TRP A 17 -9.83 -11.24 2.80
N LEU A 18 -9.93 -12.57 2.83
CA LEU A 18 -10.43 -13.36 1.70
C LEU A 18 -11.94 -13.13 1.50
N HIS A 19 -12.71 -13.04 2.59
CA HIS A 19 -14.13 -12.71 2.50
C HIS A 19 -14.35 -11.30 1.93
N ILE A 20 -13.57 -10.30 2.39
CA ILE A 20 -13.62 -8.94 1.85
C ILE A 20 -13.31 -8.96 0.36
N LEU A 21 -12.26 -9.67 -0.06
CA LEU A 21 -11.85 -9.77 -1.45
C LEU A 21 -12.93 -10.42 -2.31
N VAL A 22 -13.39 -11.61 -1.94
CA VAL A 22 -14.36 -12.38 -2.74
C VAL A 22 -15.71 -11.67 -2.82
N VAL A 23 -16.25 -11.25 -1.68
CA VAL A 23 -17.54 -10.53 -1.65
C VAL A 23 -17.42 -9.18 -2.36
N GLY A 24 -16.34 -8.45 -2.12
CA GLY A 24 -16.10 -7.17 -2.76
C GLY A 24 -15.98 -7.28 -4.29
N LEU A 25 -15.23 -8.27 -4.81
CA LEU A 25 -15.12 -8.51 -6.26
C LEU A 25 -16.46 -8.97 -6.85
N ALA A 26 -17.23 -9.78 -6.12
CA ALA A 26 -18.57 -10.18 -6.58
C ALA A 26 -19.53 -8.99 -6.68
N LEU A 27 -19.52 -8.10 -5.68
CA LEU A 27 -20.33 -6.87 -5.70
C LEU A 27 -19.87 -5.91 -6.79
N TRP A 28 -18.56 -5.76 -7.00
CA TRP A 28 -18.01 -4.95 -8.09
C TRP A 28 -18.43 -5.50 -9.46
N ALA A 29 -18.31 -6.80 -9.70
CA ALA A 29 -18.74 -7.44 -10.94
C ALA A 29 -20.26 -7.31 -11.16
N ALA A 30 -21.07 -7.48 -10.11
CA ALA A 30 -22.51 -7.26 -10.17
C ALA A 30 -22.84 -5.79 -10.51
N CYS A 31 -22.12 -4.82 -9.92
CA CYS A 31 -22.28 -3.41 -10.22
C CYS A 31 -21.97 -3.11 -11.69
N ILE A 32 -20.89 -3.66 -12.27
CA ILE A 32 -20.58 -3.57 -13.70
C ILE A 32 -21.74 -4.10 -14.53
N ALA A 33 -22.21 -5.31 -14.22
CA ALA A 33 -23.31 -5.93 -14.97
C ALA A 33 -24.58 -5.07 -14.98
N VAL A 34 -24.95 -4.50 -13.82
CA VAL A 34 -26.11 -3.59 -13.71
C VAL A 34 -25.88 -2.30 -14.48
N VAL A 35 -24.71 -1.65 -14.36
CA VAL A 35 -24.39 -0.42 -15.11
C VAL A 35 -24.45 -0.66 -16.61
N VAL A 36 -23.88 -1.76 -17.10
CA VAL A 36 -23.84 -2.07 -18.54
C VAL A 36 -25.24 -2.39 -19.08
N THR A 37 -26.04 -3.18 -18.35
CA THR A 37 -27.38 -3.61 -18.80
C THR A 37 -28.43 -2.54 -18.69
N THR A 38 -28.39 -1.75 -17.60
CA THR A 38 -29.41 -0.71 -17.35
C THR A 38 -29.02 0.68 -17.86
N ARG A 39 -27.71 0.90 -18.14
CA ARG A 39 -27.11 2.19 -18.46
C ARG A 39 -27.35 3.25 -17.36
N ASN A 40 -27.54 2.81 -16.12
CA ASN A 40 -27.77 3.68 -14.98
C ASN A 40 -26.43 4.28 -14.49
N ILE A 41 -26.15 5.51 -14.92
CA ILE A 41 -24.94 6.25 -14.55
C ILE A 41 -24.86 6.60 -13.06
N ASN A 42 -25.98 6.58 -12.33
CA ASN A 42 -26.00 6.85 -10.87
C ASN A 42 -25.24 5.79 -10.07
N LEU A 43 -24.95 4.61 -10.65
CA LEU A 43 -24.15 3.56 -10.03
C LEU A 43 -22.64 3.73 -10.25
N ILE A 44 -22.22 4.67 -11.10
CA ILE A 44 -20.79 4.90 -11.38
C ILE A 44 -19.99 5.23 -10.11
N PRO A 45 -20.43 6.12 -9.20
CA PRO A 45 -19.71 6.36 -7.95
C PRO A 45 -19.53 5.09 -7.10
N THR A 46 -20.56 4.23 -7.05
CA THR A 46 -20.49 2.94 -6.34
C THR A 46 -19.51 1.99 -7.01
N LEU A 47 -19.49 1.94 -8.35
CA LEU A 47 -18.55 1.14 -9.12
C LEU A 47 -17.11 1.57 -8.84
N ILE A 48 -16.82 2.87 -8.93
CA ILE A 48 -15.51 3.45 -8.62
C ILE A 48 -15.09 3.13 -7.19
N LEU A 49 -15.99 3.28 -6.21
CA LEU A 49 -15.69 2.98 -4.82
C LEU A 49 -15.30 1.50 -4.63
N LEU A 50 -16.10 0.58 -5.18
CA LEU A 50 -15.83 -0.84 -5.05
C LEU A 50 -14.51 -1.23 -5.72
N GLY A 51 -14.29 -0.84 -6.98
CA GLY A 51 -13.08 -1.19 -7.71
C GLY A 51 -11.81 -0.63 -7.10
N SER A 52 -11.87 0.59 -6.55
CA SER A 52 -10.71 1.24 -5.94
C SER A 52 -10.37 0.71 -4.53
N PHE A 53 -11.35 0.23 -3.75
CA PHE A 53 -11.15 -0.11 -2.34
C PHE A 53 -11.02 -1.60 -2.05
N VAL A 54 -11.63 -2.48 -2.84
CA VAL A 54 -11.68 -3.92 -2.51
C VAL A 54 -10.30 -4.51 -2.32
N VAL A 55 -9.36 -4.29 -3.22
CA VAL A 55 -8.00 -4.86 -3.12
C VAL A 55 -7.20 -4.19 -2.02
N PRO A 56 -7.09 -2.84 -1.92
CA PRO A 56 -6.38 -2.18 -0.82
C PRO A 56 -6.88 -2.57 0.57
N VAL A 57 -8.20 -2.64 0.78
CA VAL A 57 -8.79 -3.03 2.07
C VAL A 57 -8.49 -4.50 2.39
N SER A 58 -8.58 -5.39 1.39
CA SER A 58 -8.25 -6.80 1.56
C SER A 58 -6.78 -7.01 1.90
N TYR A 59 -5.87 -6.26 1.25
CA TYR A 59 -4.45 -6.28 1.53
C TYR A 59 -4.13 -5.84 2.96
N VAL A 60 -4.74 -4.74 3.42
CA VAL A 60 -4.59 -4.25 4.80
C VAL A 60 -5.15 -5.24 5.81
N ALA A 61 -6.32 -5.82 5.54
CA ALA A 61 -6.92 -6.84 6.40
C ALA A 61 -6.03 -8.10 6.51
N TRP A 62 -5.38 -8.48 5.41
CA TRP A 62 -4.40 -9.55 5.39
C TRP A 62 -3.17 -9.21 6.25
N ALA A 63 -2.54 -8.05 6.05
CA ALA A 63 -1.37 -7.63 6.81
C ALA A 63 -1.68 -7.50 8.31
N PHE A 64 -2.82 -6.92 8.64
CA PHE A 64 -3.30 -6.81 10.01
C PHE A 64 -3.50 -8.18 10.68
N GLY A 65 -4.16 -9.11 9.99
CA GLY A 65 -4.45 -10.45 10.53
C GLY A 65 -3.21 -11.33 10.72
N HIS A 66 -2.10 -11.03 10.02
CA HIS A 66 -0.89 -11.85 10.07
C HIS A 66 0.23 -11.24 10.92
N TRP A 67 0.35 -9.93 10.99
CA TRP A 67 1.52 -9.28 11.57
C TRP A 67 1.25 -8.27 12.68
N ALA A 68 0.00 -7.81 12.88
CA ALA A 68 -0.30 -6.82 13.91
C ALA A 68 -0.09 -7.37 15.33
N ASP A 69 0.45 -6.53 16.22
CA ASP A 69 0.48 -6.78 17.66
C ASP A 69 -0.86 -6.41 18.33
N GLU A 70 -1.05 -6.85 19.57
CA GLU A 70 -2.27 -6.55 20.34
C GLU A 70 -2.52 -5.04 20.57
N HIS A 71 -1.49 -4.21 20.43
CA HIS A 71 -1.59 -2.75 20.54
C HIS A 71 -2.13 -2.08 19.26
N VAL A 72 -2.05 -2.75 18.10
CA VAL A 72 -2.59 -2.25 16.84
C VAL A 72 -4.04 -2.70 16.73
N THR A 73 -4.95 -1.77 16.99
CA THR A 73 -6.40 -2.04 16.94
C THR A 73 -6.98 -1.83 15.55
N THR A 74 -8.14 -2.44 15.26
CA THR A 74 -8.88 -2.21 14.01
C THR A 74 -9.20 -0.71 13.82
N GLY A 75 -9.56 0.01 14.91
CA GLY A 75 -9.79 1.45 14.83
C GLY A 75 -8.57 2.25 14.42
N LEU A 76 -7.37 1.85 14.87
CA LEU A 76 -6.12 2.46 14.46
C LEU A 76 -5.80 2.20 12.98
N ILE A 77 -6.06 0.98 12.49
CA ILE A 77 -5.90 0.61 11.08
C ILE A 77 -6.84 1.43 10.19
N VAL A 78 -8.12 1.52 10.53
CA VAL A 78 -9.08 2.33 9.78
C VAL A 78 -8.66 3.79 9.77
N ARG A 79 -8.21 4.33 10.92
CA ARG A 79 -7.70 5.70 11.01
C ARG A 79 -6.46 5.90 10.14
N ALA A 80 -5.52 4.94 10.13
CA ALA A 80 -4.31 4.99 9.29
C ALA A 80 -4.68 5.01 7.80
N PHE A 81 -5.60 4.14 7.39
CA PHE A 81 -6.10 4.05 6.02
C PHE A 81 -6.78 5.36 5.58
N VAL A 82 -7.70 5.89 6.38
CA VAL A 82 -8.44 7.11 6.03
C VAL A 82 -7.54 8.35 6.04
N ILE A 83 -6.66 8.50 7.04
CA ILE A 83 -5.72 9.63 7.11
C ILE A 83 -4.72 9.55 5.96
N GLY A 84 -4.14 8.36 5.70
CA GLY A 84 -3.23 8.14 4.59
C GLY A 84 -3.88 8.43 3.23
N GLY A 85 -5.12 8.01 3.07
CA GLY A 85 -5.90 8.26 1.85
C GLY A 85 -6.26 9.74 1.68
N LEU A 86 -7.16 10.26 2.53
CA LEU A 86 -7.70 11.60 2.33
C LEU A 86 -6.64 12.69 2.49
N LEU A 87 -5.96 12.72 3.65
CA LEU A 87 -4.98 13.79 3.90
C LEU A 87 -3.70 13.57 3.10
N GLY A 88 -3.37 12.30 2.81
CA GLY A 88 -2.24 11.96 1.94
C GLY A 88 -2.43 12.52 0.54
N VAL A 89 -3.51 12.16 -0.14
CA VAL A 89 -3.79 12.62 -1.51
C VAL A 89 -3.97 14.14 -1.57
N LEU A 90 -4.71 14.74 -0.62
CA LEU A 90 -4.87 16.19 -0.58
C LEU A 90 -3.54 16.93 -0.38
N GLY A 91 -2.73 16.45 0.58
CA GLY A 91 -1.43 17.06 0.87
C GLY A 91 -0.46 16.95 -0.30
N SER A 92 -0.37 15.78 -0.93
CA SER A 92 0.48 15.56 -2.11
C SER A 92 0.03 16.44 -3.27
N SER A 93 -1.26 16.46 -3.60
CA SER A 93 -1.80 17.27 -4.71
C SER A 93 -1.48 18.75 -4.55
N VAL A 94 -1.57 19.30 -3.33
CA VAL A 94 -1.18 20.71 -3.08
C VAL A 94 0.31 20.90 -3.27
N LEU A 95 1.15 20.05 -2.67
CA LEU A 95 2.61 20.20 -2.76
C LEU A 95 3.12 20.02 -4.19
N GLU A 96 2.60 19.04 -4.93
CA GLU A 96 2.96 18.79 -6.32
C GLU A 96 2.61 19.97 -7.21
N THR A 97 1.41 20.54 -7.02
CA THR A 97 0.97 21.71 -7.82
C THR A 97 1.89 22.91 -7.67
N TYR A 98 2.41 23.15 -6.46
CA TYR A 98 3.23 24.35 -6.20
C TYR A 98 4.75 24.12 -6.30
N LEU A 99 5.23 22.87 -6.13
CA LEU A 99 6.65 22.56 -6.08
C LEU A 99 7.17 21.89 -7.35
N LEU A 100 6.31 21.23 -8.14
CA LEU A 100 6.73 20.51 -9.33
C LEU A 100 6.41 21.28 -10.61
N HIS A 101 7.34 21.20 -11.54
CA HIS A 101 7.18 21.70 -12.90
C HIS A 101 7.49 20.58 -13.90
N PRO A 102 6.91 20.59 -15.11
CA PRO A 102 7.20 19.62 -16.15
C PRO A 102 8.71 19.49 -16.39
N SER A 103 9.26 18.33 -16.11
CA SER A 103 10.69 18.02 -16.27
C SER A 103 10.89 16.50 -16.39
N TYR A 104 12.06 16.07 -16.85
CA TYR A 104 12.42 14.64 -16.93
C TYR A 104 12.48 13.97 -15.54
N LEU A 105 12.66 14.74 -14.47
CA LEU A 105 12.74 14.22 -13.10
C LEU A 105 11.44 14.44 -12.32
N MET A 106 10.36 14.89 -12.95
CA MET A 106 9.10 15.21 -12.29
C MET A 106 8.57 14.04 -11.44
N PHE A 107 8.58 12.82 -11.97
CA PHE A 107 8.08 11.65 -11.25
C PHE A 107 8.91 11.26 -10.01
N PHE A 108 10.21 11.58 -10.01
CA PHE A 108 11.02 11.43 -8.79
C PHE A 108 10.64 12.50 -7.75
N GLY A 109 10.26 13.69 -8.18
CA GLY A 109 9.69 14.73 -7.33
C GLY A 109 8.35 14.30 -6.74
N VAL A 110 7.46 13.70 -7.55
CA VAL A 110 6.20 13.09 -7.10
C VAL A 110 6.48 12.05 -6.02
N GLY A 111 7.38 11.08 -6.28
CA GLY A 111 7.75 10.06 -5.33
C GLY A 111 8.29 10.63 -4.00
N LEU A 112 9.11 11.68 -4.03
CA LEU A 112 9.59 12.36 -2.83
C LEU A 112 8.44 13.01 -2.04
N ILE A 113 7.55 13.73 -2.70
CA ILE A 113 6.43 14.41 -2.04
C ILE A 113 5.47 13.39 -1.43
N GLU A 114 5.03 12.43 -2.22
CA GLU A 114 4.02 11.49 -1.77
C GLU A 114 4.52 10.55 -0.65
N GLU A 115 5.74 9.98 -0.79
CA GLU A 115 6.28 9.14 0.29
C GLU A 115 6.58 9.97 1.54
N GLY A 116 6.93 11.25 1.39
CA GLY A 116 7.08 12.20 2.51
C GLY A 116 5.76 12.45 3.23
N VAL A 117 4.69 12.74 2.50
CA VAL A 117 3.33 12.97 3.05
C VAL A 117 2.80 11.71 3.71
N LYS A 118 2.96 10.53 3.07
CA LYS A 118 2.59 9.22 3.65
C LYS A 118 3.39 8.92 4.93
N GLY A 119 4.68 9.22 4.94
CA GLY A 119 5.53 9.12 6.13
C GLY A 119 5.06 10.03 7.26
N ALA A 120 4.70 11.28 6.96
CA ALA A 120 4.15 12.22 7.92
C ALA A 120 2.78 11.75 8.47
N ALA A 121 1.92 11.22 7.62
CA ALA A 121 0.64 10.62 8.02
C ALA A 121 0.85 9.43 8.96
N LEU A 122 1.83 8.56 8.67
CA LEU A 122 2.20 7.42 9.52
C LEU A 122 2.69 7.89 10.90
N LEU A 123 3.58 8.87 10.96
CA LEU A 123 4.06 9.48 12.21
C LEU A 123 2.89 10.07 13.02
N PHE A 124 1.99 10.79 12.36
CA PHE A 124 0.83 11.39 13.01
C PHE A 124 -0.12 10.34 13.62
N VAL A 125 -0.39 9.25 12.90
CA VAL A 125 -1.25 8.16 13.39
C VAL A 125 -0.62 7.44 14.56
N ALA A 126 0.67 7.19 14.50
CA ALA A 126 1.39 6.37 15.47
C ALA A 126 1.94 7.14 16.68
N ARG A 127 1.80 8.48 16.74
CA ARG A 127 2.44 9.35 17.77
C ARG A 127 2.11 9.03 19.22
N HIS A 128 1.03 8.30 19.47
CA HIS A 128 0.59 7.92 20.81
C HIS A 128 0.72 6.43 21.10
N LEU A 129 1.38 5.67 20.23
CA LEU A 129 1.64 4.26 20.49
C LEU A 129 2.66 4.10 21.60
N PRO A 130 2.38 3.24 22.61
CA PRO A 130 3.27 3.05 23.75
C PRO A 130 4.57 2.32 23.37
N ARG A 131 4.54 1.55 22.30
CA ARG A 131 5.67 0.79 21.76
C ARG A 131 5.68 0.85 20.25
N LEU A 132 6.87 0.86 19.67
CA LEU A 132 7.08 0.95 18.22
C LEU A 132 7.91 -0.26 17.79
N HIS A 133 7.25 -1.32 17.32
CA HIS A 133 7.89 -2.49 16.76
C HIS A 133 7.92 -2.41 15.23
N ALA A 134 8.97 -2.93 14.60
CA ALA A 134 9.10 -2.91 13.14
C ALA A 134 7.88 -3.51 12.43
N ARG A 135 7.32 -4.61 12.96
CA ARG A 135 6.09 -5.25 12.43
C ARG A 135 4.87 -4.33 12.45
N ASP A 136 4.69 -3.52 13.51
CA ASP A 136 3.58 -2.58 13.61
C ASP A 136 3.75 -1.43 12.62
N GLY A 137 5.01 -1.01 12.41
CA GLY A 137 5.38 -0.05 11.38
C GLY A 137 5.04 -0.54 9.97
N VAL A 138 5.30 -1.82 9.67
CA VAL A 138 4.91 -2.45 8.39
C VAL A 138 3.39 -2.45 8.23
N VAL A 139 2.64 -2.86 9.24
CA VAL A 139 1.17 -2.96 9.17
C VAL A 139 0.51 -1.59 9.04
N LEU A 140 0.94 -0.62 9.85
CA LEU A 140 0.41 0.75 9.80
C LEU A 140 0.85 1.47 8.53
N GLY A 141 2.08 1.26 8.09
CA GLY A 141 2.58 1.79 6.81
C GLY A 141 1.80 1.21 5.63
N ALA A 142 1.53 -0.11 5.64
CA ALA A 142 0.66 -0.74 4.65
C ALA A 142 -0.75 -0.12 4.63
N ALA A 143 -1.32 0.18 5.81
CA ALA A 143 -2.63 0.80 5.90
C ALA A 143 -2.65 2.24 5.36
N VAL A 144 -1.64 3.06 5.69
CA VAL A 144 -1.49 4.43 5.16
C VAL A 144 -1.31 4.41 3.64
N GLY A 145 -0.37 3.60 3.13
CA GLY A 145 -0.09 3.52 1.70
C GLY A 145 -1.23 2.91 0.88
N ALA A 146 -1.93 1.89 1.41
CA ALA A 146 -3.09 1.30 0.76
C ALA A 146 -4.29 2.26 0.75
N GLY A 147 -4.46 3.06 1.81
CA GLY A 147 -5.44 4.16 1.83
C GLY A 147 -5.15 5.17 0.73
N PHE A 148 -3.90 5.62 0.63
CA PHE A 148 -3.47 6.51 -0.44
C PHE A 148 -3.79 5.92 -1.83
N ALA A 149 -3.36 4.68 -2.10
CA ALA A 149 -3.63 3.99 -3.36
C ALA A 149 -5.13 3.89 -3.69
N ALA A 150 -5.99 3.64 -2.70
CA ALA A 150 -7.43 3.54 -2.90
C ALA A 150 -8.03 4.87 -3.35
N PHE A 151 -7.74 5.97 -2.65
CA PHE A 151 -8.28 7.29 -2.99
C PHE A 151 -7.69 7.85 -4.28
N GLU A 152 -6.41 7.62 -4.55
CA GLU A 152 -5.78 7.99 -5.81
C GLU A 152 -6.39 7.19 -6.98
N THR A 153 -6.63 5.90 -6.81
CA THR A 153 -7.27 5.05 -7.82
C THR A 153 -8.68 5.54 -8.15
N MET A 154 -9.46 6.05 -7.18
CA MET A 154 -10.74 6.69 -7.46
C MET A 154 -10.60 7.86 -8.46
N GLY A 155 -9.60 8.71 -8.27
CA GLY A 155 -9.30 9.81 -9.19
C GLY A 155 -8.96 9.32 -10.59
N TYR A 156 -8.06 8.34 -10.71
CA TYR A 156 -7.70 7.75 -12.00
C TYR A 156 -8.86 7.03 -12.69
N ALA A 157 -9.66 6.27 -11.96
CA ALA A 157 -10.84 5.60 -12.50
C ALA A 157 -11.87 6.62 -13.02
N PHE A 158 -12.10 7.68 -12.26
CA PHE A 158 -13.00 8.76 -12.68
C PHE A 158 -12.48 9.48 -13.93
N THR A 159 -11.22 9.87 -13.97
CA THR A 159 -10.65 10.60 -15.11
C THR A 159 -10.55 9.75 -16.37
N SER A 160 -10.19 8.45 -16.23
CA SER A 160 -10.11 7.53 -17.37
C SER A 160 -11.46 7.28 -18.05
N MET A 161 -12.56 7.40 -17.30
CA MET A 161 -13.91 7.26 -17.83
C MET A 161 -14.28 8.40 -18.78
N ILE A 162 -13.70 9.58 -18.62
CA ILE A 162 -14.01 10.76 -19.43
C ILE A 162 -13.20 10.71 -20.72
N THR A 163 -13.85 10.41 -21.84
CA THR A 163 -13.21 10.29 -23.16
C THR A 163 -13.74 11.34 -24.14
N LEU A 164 -13.06 11.53 -25.25
CA LEU A 164 -13.52 12.43 -26.32
C LEU A 164 -14.89 12.01 -26.92
N HIS A 165 -15.28 10.75 -26.74
CA HIS A 165 -16.54 10.20 -27.21
C HIS A 165 -17.62 10.08 -26.14
N GLY A 166 -17.39 10.66 -24.96
CA GLY A 166 -18.29 10.59 -23.79
C GLY A 166 -17.77 9.66 -22.69
N LEU A 167 -18.68 9.17 -21.84
CA LEU A 167 -18.32 8.33 -20.70
C LEU A 167 -18.06 6.89 -21.13
N SER A 168 -16.90 6.33 -20.76
CA SER A 168 -16.47 4.98 -21.05
C SER A 168 -16.37 4.13 -19.77
N VAL A 169 -17.38 3.33 -19.49
CA VAL A 169 -17.36 2.35 -18.40
C VAL A 169 -16.24 1.33 -18.60
N ARG A 170 -15.92 0.99 -19.85
CA ARG A 170 -14.82 0.08 -20.20
C ARG A 170 -13.48 0.64 -19.73
N ALA A 171 -13.15 1.89 -20.04
CA ALA A 171 -11.89 2.53 -19.62
C ALA A 171 -11.77 2.61 -18.10
N LEU A 172 -12.89 2.92 -17.41
CA LEU A 172 -12.97 2.89 -15.96
C LEU A 172 -12.60 1.49 -15.42
N VAL A 173 -13.27 0.43 -15.90
CA VAL A 173 -13.06 -0.95 -15.44
C VAL A 173 -11.63 -1.43 -15.73
N GLU A 174 -11.09 -1.14 -16.92
CA GLU A 174 -9.70 -1.45 -17.28
C GLU A 174 -8.70 -0.76 -16.33
N THR A 175 -8.94 0.50 -15.96
CA THR A 175 -8.11 1.23 -15.01
C THR A 175 -8.18 0.60 -13.62
N GLU A 176 -9.38 0.27 -13.12
CA GLU A 176 -9.54 -0.37 -11.81
C GLU A 176 -8.91 -1.76 -11.75
N LEU A 177 -9.05 -2.57 -12.80
CA LEU A 177 -8.41 -3.89 -12.89
C LEU A 177 -6.89 -3.77 -12.84
N LEU A 178 -6.31 -2.91 -13.66
CA LEU A 178 -4.86 -2.72 -13.71
C LEU A 178 -4.33 -2.23 -12.35
N ARG A 179 -4.94 -1.16 -11.81
CA ARG A 179 -4.51 -0.59 -10.54
C ARG A 179 -4.79 -1.53 -9.36
N GLY A 180 -5.87 -2.31 -9.40
CA GLY A 180 -6.19 -3.34 -8.41
C GLY A 180 -5.14 -4.45 -8.37
N VAL A 181 -4.71 -4.99 -9.52
CA VAL A 181 -3.63 -6.00 -9.61
C VAL A 181 -2.29 -5.44 -9.09
N LEU A 182 -2.00 -4.18 -9.39
CA LEU A 182 -0.74 -3.53 -9.04
C LEU A 182 -0.71 -2.98 -7.60
N ALA A 183 -1.86 -2.70 -6.98
CA ALA A 183 -1.97 -2.07 -5.67
C ALA A 183 -1.14 -2.70 -4.54
N PRO A 184 -0.99 -4.05 -4.42
CA PRO A 184 -0.17 -4.65 -3.38
C PRO A 184 1.33 -4.36 -3.50
N PHE A 185 1.81 -3.97 -4.69
CA PHE A 185 3.23 -3.78 -5.01
C PHE A 185 3.66 -2.32 -5.09
N GLY A 186 2.72 -1.38 -4.95
CA GLY A 186 2.93 0.06 -5.00
C GLY A 186 2.96 0.71 -3.60
N HIS A 187 2.17 1.76 -3.43
CA HIS A 187 2.14 2.62 -2.23
C HIS A 187 2.02 1.85 -0.91
N GLY A 188 1.18 0.79 -0.85
CA GLY A 188 1.03 -0.05 0.34
C GLY A 188 2.34 -0.72 0.75
N LEU A 189 3.10 -1.25 -0.21
CA LEU A 189 4.39 -1.90 0.02
C LEU A 189 5.47 -0.88 0.39
N TRP A 190 5.58 0.24 -0.32
CA TRP A 190 6.64 1.23 -0.07
C TRP A 190 6.49 1.90 1.29
N THR A 191 5.27 2.33 1.65
CA THR A 191 5.03 2.91 2.97
C THR A 191 5.16 1.87 4.08
N ALA A 192 4.87 0.57 3.84
CA ALA A 192 5.16 -0.51 4.78
C ALA A 192 6.67 -0.68 5.01
N ILE A 193 7.49 -0.62 3.95
CA ILE A 193 8.95 -0.65 4.03
C ILE A 193 9.47 0.51 4.88
N LEU A 194 9.03 1.73 4.58
CA LEU A 194 9.41 2.93 5.34
C LEU A 194 8.98 2.82 6.81
N GLY A 195 7.75 2.39 7.07
CA GLY A 195 7.21 2.19 8.41
C GLY A 195 7.99 1.15 9.22
N GLY A 196 8.35 0.03 8.60
CA GLY A 196 9.14 -1.02 9.24
C GLY A 196 10.51 -0.53 9.70
N VAL A 197 11.22 0.23 8.87
CA VAL A 197 12.54 0.80 9.23
C VAL A 197 12.41 1.92 10.24
N LEU A 198 11.42 2.81 10.10
CA LEU A 198 11.16 3.92 11.01
C LEU A 198 10.87 3.42 12.43
N PHE A 199 9.98 2.44 12.57
CA PHE A 199 9.62 1.88 13.87
C PHE A 199 10.75 1.01 14.44
N GLY A 200 11.41 0.23 13.60
CA GLY A 200 12.58 -0.57 14.01
C GLY A 200 13.78 0.26 14.47
N ALA A 201 13.91 1.51 14.01
CA ALA A 201 14.93 2.45 14.47
C ALA A 201 14.54 3.17 15.78
N SER A 202 13.26 3.14 16.17
CA SER A 202 12.73 3.83 17.33
C SER A 202 13.20 3.16 18.64
N ARG A 203 13.30 3.95 19.72
CA ARG A 203 13.65 3.45 21.06
C ARG A 203 12.75 4.10 22.11
N GLU A 204 12.30 3.31 23.07
CA GLU A 204 11.48 3.79 24.21
C GLU A 204 10.24 4.61 23.79
N GLY A 205 9.59 4.19 22.67
CA GLY A 205 8.41 4.87 22.14
C GLY A 205 8.70 6.20 21.42
N VAL A 206 9.99 6.56 21.21
CA VAL A 206 10.38 7.79 20.50
C VAL A 206 10.91 7.47 19.10
N PHE A 207 10.37 8.16 18.10
CA PHE A 207 10.86 8.05 16.73
C PHE A 207 12.28 8.61 16.58
N ARG A 208 13.12 7.90 15.84
CA ARG A 208 14.50 8.29 15.54
C ARG A 208 14.74 8.38 14.05
N TYR A 209 15.12 9.58 13.60
CA TYR A 209 15.45 9.83 12.19
C TYR A 209 16.92 9.49 11.93
N THR A 210 17.18 8.22 11.70
CA THR A 210 18.52 7.70 11.42
C THR A 210 18.86 7.78 9.93
N LYS A 211 20.15 7.60 9.58
CA LYS A 211 20.58 7.48 8.18
C LYS A 211 19.86 6.34 7.46
N ALA A 212 19.51 5.25 8.17
CA ALA A 212 18.75 4.15 7.60
C ALA A 212 17.33 4.56 7.24
N VAL A 213 16.64 5.33 8.08
CA VAL A 213 15.29 5.86 7.80
C VAL A 213 15.34 6.78 6.59
N LEU A 214 16.28 7.75 6.56
CA LEU A 214 16.43 8.66 5.42
C LEU A 214 16.77 7.91 4.13
N GLY A 215 17.71 6.96 4.19
CA GLY A 215 18.06 6.12 3.04
C GLY A 215 16.88 5.29 2.53
N THR A 216 16.04 4.75 3.44
CA THR A 216 14.83 4.01 3.06
C THR A 216 13.79 4.94 2.43
N TYR A 217 13.59 6.13 2.98
CA TYR A 217 12.69 7.12 2.39
C TYR A 217 13.10 7.48 0.95
N LEU A 218 14.38 7.79 0.73
CA LEU A 218 14.89 8.07 -0.61
C LEU A 218 14.77 6.87 -1.53
N TRP A 219 15.02 5.66 -1.03
CA TRP A 219 14.89 4.43 -1.80
C TRP A 219 13.47 4.18 -2.28
N VAL A 220 12.47 4.25 -1.38
CA VAL A 220 11.07 4.05 -1.77
C VAL A 220 10.58 5.17 -2.69
N SER A 221 11.05 6.41 -2.53
CA SER A 221 10.76 7.51 -3.43
C SER A 221 11.34 7.29 -4.84
N ILE A 222 12.52 6.68 -4.93
CA ILE A 222 13.13 6.29 -6.21
C ILE A 222 12.32 5.16 -6.87
N LEU A 223 11.92 4.14 -6.12
CA LEU A 223 11.07 3.06 -6.64
C LEU A 223 9.74 3.63 -7.17
N HIS A 224 9.14 4.56 -6.42
CA HIS A 224 7.93 5.26 -6.81
C HIS A 224 8.13 6.04 -8.12
N GLY A 225 9.18 6.85 -8.22
CA GLY A 225 9.49 7.61 -9.43
C GLY A 225 9.69 6.73 -10.67
N PHE A 226 10.33 5.56 -10.52
CA PHE A 226 10.45 4.58 -11.62
C PHE A 226 9.11 3.92 -11.97
N TRP A 227 8.25 3.69 -10.98
CA TRP A 227 6.91 3.16 -11.21
C TRP A 227 6.08 4.11 -12.06
N ASP A 228 6.02 5.37 -11.69
CA ASP A 228 5.24 6.38 -12.40
C ASP A 228 5.83 6.75 -13.76
N SER A 229 7.16 6.72 -13.88
CA SER A 229 7.84 6.97 -15.15
C SER A 229 7.98 5.75 -16.06
N ALA A 230 7.44 4.58 -15.68
CA ALA A 230 7.65 3.32 -16.41
C ALA A 230 7.30 3.42 -17.89
N GLN A 231 6.18 4.08 -18.23
CA GLN A 231 5.77 4.26 -19.61
C GLN A 231 6.68 5.23 -20.36
N GLN A 232 7.09 6.33 -19.76
CA GLN A 232 8.00 7.31 -20.36
C GLN A 232 9.37 6.69 -20.64
N VAL A 233 9.90 5.93 -19.68
CA VAL A 233 11.15 5.19 -19.83
C VAL A 233 11.02 4.15 -20.95
N ALA A 234 9.91 3.42 -21.00
CA ALA A 234 9.65 2.43 -22.04
C ALA A 234 9.54 3.05 -23.44
N VAL A 235 8.94 4.24 -23.57
CA VAL A 235 8.93 4.99 -24.85
C VAL A 235 10.36 5.31 -25.29
N VAL A 236 11.18 5.88 -24.39
CA VAL A 236 12.57 6.22 -24.69
C VAL A 236 13.36 4.98 -25.13
N ILE A 237 13.30 3.89 -24.37
CA ILE A 237 13.99 2.63 -24.70
C ILE A 237 13.51 2.10 -26.06
N THR A 238 12.20 2.09 -26.30
CA THR A 238 11.63 1.58 -27.56
C THR A 238 12.17 2.33 -28.77
N TYR A 239 12.18 3.66 -28.74
CA TYR A 239 12.66 4.44 -29.86
C TYR A 239 14.18 4.46 -29.98
N LEU A 240 14.93 4.36 -28.88
CA LEU A 240 16.39 4.19 -28.92
C LEU A 240 16.80 2.86 -29.59
N LEU A 241 16.02 1.80 -29.37
CA LEU A 241 16.33 0.46 -29.93
C LEU A 241 15.82 0.27 -31.36
N THR A 242 14.71 0.91 -31.75
CA THR A 242 14.00 0.61 -33.00
C THR A 242 13.60 1.83 -33.81
N GLY A 243 13.89 3.04 -33.30
CA GLY A 243 13.51 4.29 -33.96
C GLY A 243 14.30 4.56 -35.23
N THR A 244 13.64 5.02 -36.27
CA THR A 244 14.29 5.57 -37.46
C THR A 244 14.87 6.95 -37.13
N ALA A 245 15.85 7.41 -37.92
CA ALA A 245 16.43 8.76 -37.75
C ALA A 245 15.36 9.85 -37.70
N TRP A 246 14.31 9.73 -38.52
CA TRP A 246 13.18 10.64 -38.54
C TRP A 246 12.37 10.61 -37.24
N GLN A 247 12.08 9.43 -36.71
CA GLN A 247 11.35 9.29 -35.44
C GLN A 247 12.15 9.88 -34.28
N LEU A 248 13.45 9.60 -34.22
CA LEU A 248 14.33 10.18 -33.19
C LEU A 248 14.41 11.71 -33.29
N HIS A 249 14.46 12.24 -34.49
CA HIS A 249 14.44 13.68 -34.71
C HIS A 249 13.13 14.33 -34.22
N LEU A 250 11.97 13.73 -34.46
CA LEU A 250 10.69 14.22 -33.93
C LEU A 250 10.67 14.25 -32.38
N LEU A 251 11.24 13.22 -31.74
CA LEU A 251 11.33 13.18 -30.26
C LEU A 251 12.16 14.33 -29.70
N THR A 252 13.23 14.77 -30.39
CA THR A 252 14.04 15.93 -29.93
C THR A 252 13.24 17.23 -29.92
N TYR A 253 12.19 17.33 -30.71
CA TYR A 253 11.26 18.47 -30.73
C TYR A 253 10.03 18.26 -29.81
N GLY A 254 10.01 17.18 -29.01
CA GLY A 254 8.91 16.88 -28.11
C GLY A 254 7.67 16.27 -28.78
N TYR A 255 7.76 15.87 -30.04
CA TYR A 255 6.67 15.18 -30.74
C TYR A 255 6.81 13.68 -30.58
N LEU A 256 5.74 13.01 -30.17
CA LEU A 256 5.67 11.55 -30.15
C LEU A 256 5.36 11.03 -31.58
N PRO A 257 6.32 10.37 -32.24
CA PRO A 257 6.08 9.87 -33.60
C PRO A 257 5.11 8.68 -33.59
N ARG A 258 4.40 8.48 -34.70
CA ARG A 258 3.50 7.34 -34.85
C ARG A 258 4.28 6.02 -34.76
N PRO A 259 3.94 5.13 -33.81
CA PRO A 259 4.66 3.88 -33.64
C PRO A 259 4.29 2.84 -34.67
N THR A 260 5.21 1.94 -35.00
CA THR A 260 4.93 0.70 -35.73
C THR A 260 4.32 -0.35 -34.77
N PRO A 261 3.65 -1.41 -35.29
CA PRO A 261 3.17 -2.50 -34.44
C PRO A 261 4.26 -3.14 -33.58
N THR A 262 5.46 -3.33 -34.12
CA THR A 262 6.62 -3.85 -33.35
C THR A 262 7.01 -2.92 -32.20
N GLN A 263 7.01 -1.61 -32.44
CA GLN A 263 7.29 -0.62 -31.40
C GLN A 263 6.23 -0.63 -30.31
N VAL A 264 4.95 -0.82 -30.63
CA VAL A 264 3.88 -0.96 -29.62
C VAL A 264 4.11 -2.20 -28.76
N HIS A 265 4.45 -3.35 -29.36
CA HIS A 265 4.76 -4.57 -28.60
C HIS A 265 5.98 -4.39 -27.69
N LEU A 266 7.06 -3.78 -28.21
CA LEU A 266 8.26 -3.53 -27.42
C LEU A 266 8.02 -2.54 -26.27
N PHE A 267 7.27 -1.48 -26.51
CA PHE A 267 6.84 -0.54 -25.48
C PHE A 267 6.06 -1.24 -24.36
N THR A 268 5.07 -2.06 -24.72
CA THR A 268 4.28 -2.81 -23.75
C THR A 268 5.14 -3.77 -22.93
N LEU A 269 6.07 -4.48 -23.60
CA LEU A 269 7.01 -5.36 -22.93
C LEU A 269 7.89 -4.60 -21.95
N MET A 270 8.51 -3.50 -22.39
CA MET A 270 9.42 -2.70 -21.54
C MET A 270 8.68 -2.06 -20.36
N SER A 271 7.48 -1.52 -20.56
CA SER A 271 6.65 -0.98 -19.47
C SER A 271 6.39 -2.04 -18.41
N ASN A 272 5.97 -3.23 -18.81
CA ASN A 272 5.69 -4.32 -17.86
C ASN A 272 6.97 -4.81 -17.16
N VAL A 273 8.10 -4.92 -17.88
CA VAL A 273 9.38 -5.32 -17.30
C VAL A 273 9.80 -4.32 -16.21
N ILE A 274 9.71 -3.02 -16.47
CA ILE A 274 10.04 -1.99 -15.48
C ILE A 274 9.18 -2.14 -14.24
N LEU A 275 7.85 -2.25 -14.38
CA LEU A 275 6.93 -2.42 -13.25
C LEU A 275 7.23 -3.69 -12.46
N ILE A 276 7.51 -4.81 -13.13
CA ILE A 276 7.88 -6.08 -12.47
C ILE A 276 9.19 -5.92 -11.70
N VAL A 277 10.21 -5.29 -12.28
CA VAL A 277 11.49 -5.07 -11.61
C VAL A 277 11.31 -4.21 -10.36
N VAL A 278 10.56 -3.11 -10.45
CA VAL A 278 10.26 -2.23 -9.31
C VAL A 278 9.50 -2.99 -8.22
N ALA A 279 8.49 -3.78 -8.59
CA ALA A 279 7.74 -4.64 -7.66
C ALA A 279 8.66 -5.63 -6.94
N LEU A 280 9.53 -6.33 -7.69
CA LEU A 280 10.49 -7.29 -7.11
C LEU A 280 11.50 -6.63 -6.17
N LEU A 281 12.00 -5.44 -6.52
CA LEU A 281 12.88 -4.65 -5.64
C LEU A 281 12.17 -4.22 -4.36
N GLY A 282 10.90 -3.84 -4.43
CA GLY A 282 10.06 -3.56 -3.27
C GLY A 282 9.90 -4.78 -2.37
N VAL A 283 9.49 -5.92 -2.93
CA VAL A 283 9.34 -7.18 -2.18
C VAL A 283 10.65 -7.63 -1.55
N LEU A 284 11.77 -7.55 -2.28
CA LEU A 284 13.11 -7.86 -1.78
C LEU A 284 13.49 -6.94 -0.61
N SER A 285 13.17 -5.64 -0.70
CA SER A 285 13.41 -4.67 0.37
C SER A 285 12.63 -5.03 1.64
N LEU A 286 11.35 -5.38 1.52
CA LEU A 286 10.56 -5.84 2.66
C LEU A 286 11.11 -7.14 3.26
N TRP A 287 11.54 -8.08 2.42
CA TRP A 287 12.17 -9.34 2.88
C TRP A 287 13.48 -9.10 3.64
N VAL A 288 14.33 -8.16 3.18
CA VAL A 288 15.54 -7.76 3.90
C VAL A 288 15.21 -7.18 5.28
N ILE A 289 14.18 -6.34 5.37
CA ILE A 289 13.72 -5.79 6.65
C ILE A 289 13.21 -6.92 7.55
N TRP A 290 12.37 -7.81 7.03
CA TRP A 290 11.87 -8.97 7.76
C TRP A 290 13.01 -9.82 8.34
N ARG A 291 14.08 -10.06 7.56
CA ARG A 291 15.26 -10.79 8.05
C ARG A 291 16.04 -10.05 9.14
N ARG A 292 16.08 -8.73 9.11
CA ARG A 292 16.85 -7.91 10.06
C ARG A 292 16.15 -7.70 11.40
N HIS A 293 14.82 -7.82 11.44
CA HIS A 293 14.01 -7.56 12.64
C HIS A 293 13.45 -8.85 13.24
N PRO A 294 13.96 -9.29 14.44
CA PRO A 294 13.50 -10.52 15.09
C PRO A 294 12.01 -10.52 15.43
N ASP A 295 11.45 -9.38 15.79
CA ASP A 295 10.02 -9.20 16.10
C ASP A 295 9.11 -9.54 14.90
N MET A 296 9.56 -9.25 13.68
CA MET A 296 8.84 -9.62 12.46
C MET A 296 8.88 -11.13 12.19
N ARG A 297 10.00 -11.80 12.52
CA ARG A 297 10.13 -13.24 12.36
C ARG A 297 9.30 -14.01 13.38
N ALA A 298 9.31 -13.56 14.63
CA ALA A 298 8.54 -14.17 15.71
C ALA A 298 7.02 -14.15 15.46
N ALA A 299 6.50 -13.14 14.75
CA ALA A 299 5.09 -13.07 14.36
C ALA A 299 4.68 -14.19 13.39
N GLY A 300 5.59 -14.64 12.50
CA GLY A 300 5.36 -15.74 11.55
C GLY A 300 5.43 -17.13 12.20
N GLU A 301 6.12 -17.28 13.33
CA GLU A 301 6.37 -18.56 13.99
C GLU A 301 5.36 -18.89 15.10
N SER A 302 4.47 -17.99 15.50
CA SER A 302 3.56 -18.19 16.60
C SER A 302 2.16 -18.67 16.19
N PRO A 303 1.98 -20.01 16.15
CA PRO A 303 0.74 -20.56 16.67
C PRO A 303 1.08 -21.40 17.91
N LEU A 304 0.54 -20.98 19.06
CA LEU A 304 0.41 -21.85 20.23
C LEU A 304 1.73 -22.18 21.00
N ARG A 305 2.38 -21.20 21.62
CA ARG A 305 2.97 -21.53 22.93
C ARG A 305 1.82 -21.62 23.95
N PRO A 306 1.58 -22.82 24.55
CA PRO A 306 0.71 -22.91 25.70
C PRO A 306 1.32 -22.00 26.78
N VAL A 307 0.53 -21.07 27.32
CA VAL A 307 0.91 -20.36 28.54
C VAL A 307 1.22 -21.43 29.58
N PRO A 308 2.43 -21.45 30.18
CA PRO A 308 2.71 -22.38 31.28
C PRO A 308 1.60 -22.20 32.30
N ALA A 309 0.93 -23.29 32.67
CA ALA A 309 -0.07 -23.28 33.72
C ALA A 309 0.60 -22.67 34.97
N GLN A 310 0.09 -21.53 35.43
CA GLN A 310 0.53 -20.98 36.70
C GLN A 310 0.33 -22.08 37.72
N ALA A 311 1.42 -22.51 38.38
CA ALA A 311 1.33 -23.42 39.49
C ALA A 311 0.33 -22.85 40.52
N PRO A 312 -0.57 -23.69 41.09
CA PRO A 312 -1.53 -23.21 42.06
C PRO A 312 -0.75 -22.58 43.22
N ALA A 313 -1.10 -21.36 43.59
CA ALA A 313 -0.53 -20.64 44.72
C ALA A 313 -0.59 -21.55 45.94
N GLY A 314 0.58 -21.89 46.48
CA GLY A 314 0.71 -22.76 47.64
C GLY A 314 -0.14 -22.22 48.79
N ARG A 315 -0.99 -23.05 49.33
CA ARG A 315 -1.72 -22.79 50.58
C ARG A 315 -0.69 -22.48 51.68
N HIS A 316 -0.67 -21.25 52.12
CA HIS A 316 0.03 -20.90 53.37
C HIS A 316 -0.49 -21.80 54.48
N ALA A 317 0.36 -22.72 54.94
CA ALA A 317 0.14 -23.50 56.13
C ALA A 317 0.01 -22.52 57.31
N GLN A 318 -1.17 -22.47 57.93
CA GLN A 318 -1.37 -21.82 59.23
C GLN A 318 -0.50 -22.56 60.23
N ARG A 319 0.58 -21.92 60.69
CA ARG A 319 1.31 -22.36 61.90
C ARG A 319 0.48 -21.96 63.10
N GLY A 320 0.03 -22.96 63.82
CA GLY A 320 -0.64 -22.80 65.09
C GLY A 320 0.24 -22.01 66.07
N VAL A 321 -0.41 -21.19 66.83
CA VAL A 321 0.12 -20.52 68.05
C VAL A 321 0.07 -21.57 69.18
N PRO A 322 1.16 -21.80 69.95
CA PRO A 322 1.04 -22.55 71.22
C PRO A 322 0.60 -21.58 72.33
N ASP A 323 -0.43 -22.01 73.07
CA ASP A 323 -0.79 -21.46 74.36
C ASP A 323 0.36 -21.55 75.36
N GLN A 324 0.72 -20.42 75.95
CA GLN A 324 1.01 -20.22 77.38
C GLN A 324 0.90 -18.73 77.71
#